data_c3f5ee3a103e903baaa490e25cdcd0d6
#
_entry.id   c3f5ee3a103e903baaa490e25cdcd0d6
#
_cell.length_a   1.000
_cell.length_b   1.000
_cell.length_c   1.000
_cell.angle_alpha   90.00
_cell.angle_beta   90.00
_cell.angle_gamma   90.00
#
_symmetry.space_group_name_H-M   'P 1'
#
loop_
_entity.id
_entity.type
_entity.pdbx_description
1 polymer ?
#
loop_
_entity_poly.entity_id
_entity_poly.type
_entity_poly.pdbx_seq_one_letter_code
_entity_poly.pdbx_strand_id
1 'polypeptide(L)'
;MTTTPLPREIAPGIFWLGKCVEIPFQGQILHSYNSVFFVVGEDASATIEAGYPEEVEEVDGFIEAFLAQGAPEVKYCFVTHTETPHAGGVGRYLQRFPNATAIGDVSDLHLVFPEYKDRIRAANPGETFDLGGRQLTVVQAVFRDHINTRWLFDENTRSLFAGDGFSYAHYHAADQCGKLAEEVDIPDLPDMVAFYAGAAFNWTTHTDIEPYITRLHSLVFDELRANLIAPTHGLPIGDPTVTMPSIEEGLRIGSSRVDVEVF
;
A
#
# COMPACT_ATOMS: atom_id res chain seq x y z
N MET A 1 -6.88 26.51 6.81
CA MET A 1 -6.73 25.56 5.68
C MET A 1 -7.48 24.32 6.10
N THR A 2 -8.36 23.80 5.28
CA THR A 2 -9.15 22.61 5.61
C THR A 2 -8.22 21.40 5.55
N THR A 3 -8.04 20.72 6.68
CA THR A 3 -7.50 19.36 6.70
C THR A 3 -8.39 18.50 5.80
N THR A 4 -7.79 17.68 4.96
CA THR A 4 -8.55 16.62 4.29
C THR A 4 -8.41 15.38 5.17
N PRO A 5 -9.32 15.15 6.13
CA PRO A 5 -9.23 13.99 7.00
C PRO A 5 -9.46 12.73 6.19
N LEU A 6 -8.90 11.61 6.65
CA LEU A 6 -9.30 10.30 6.16
C LEU A 6 -10.72 9.95 6.71
N PRO A 7 -11.54 9.21 6.00
CA PRO A 7 -11.24 8.59 4.70
C PRO A 7 -11.24 9.60 3.55
N ARG A 8 -10.37 9.40 2.56
CA ARG A 8 -10.31 10.23 1.35
C ARG A 8 -10.52 9.38 0.10
N GLU A 9 -11.41 9.79 -0.78
CA GLU A 9 -11.48 9.23 -2.13
C GLU A 9 -10.30 9.77 -2.96
N ILE A 10 -9.41 8.85 -3.39
CA ILE A 10 -8.18 9.19 -4.13
C ILE A 10 -8.26 8.85 -5.62
N ALA A 11 -9.22 8.02 -6.00
CA ALA A 11 -9.66 7.78 -7.37
C ALA A 11 -11.11 7.28 -7.31
N PRO A 12 -11.89 7.33 -8.41
CA PRO A 12 -13.29 6.92 -8.39
C PRO A 12 -13.51 5.55 -7.76
N GLY A 13 -14.21 5.51 -6.62
CA GLY A 13 -14.48 4.29 -5.83
C GLY A 13 -13.27 3.69 -5.12
N ILE A 14 -12.16 4.42 -4.98
CA ILE A 14 -11.00 4.03 -4.19
C ILE A 14 -10.85 5.00 -3.02
N PHE A 15 -11.00 4.50 -1.82
CA PHE A 15 -10.93 5.27 -0.59
C PHE A 15 -9.65 4.91 0.19
N TRP A 16 -8.87 5.93 0.52
CA TRP A 16 -7.70 5.82 1.38
C TRP A 16 -8.14 5.94 2.82
N LEU A 17 -7.83 4.92 3.61
CA LEU A 17 -8.06 4.77 5.03
C LEU A 17 -6.73 4.68 5.78
N GLY A 18 -6.78 4.53 7.07
CA GLY A 18 -5.60 4.39 7.93
C GLY A 18 -5.32 5.67 8.70
N LYS A 19 -4.11 5.79 9.19
CA LYS A 19 -3.72 6.88 10.09
C LYS A 19 -2.33 7.38 9.78
N CYS A 20 -2.13 8.67 9.96
CA CYS A 20 -0.80 9.28 9.97
C CYS A 20 -0.04 8.85 11.23
N VAL A 21 1.15 8.33 11.05
CA VAL A 21 2.04 7.84 12.11
C VAL A 21 3.19 8.83 12.26
N GLU A 22 3.49 9.21 13.50
CA GLU A 22 4.63 10.07 13.83
C GLU A 22 5.85 9.19 14.15
N ILE A 23 6.96 9.47 13.48
CA ILE A 23 8.23 8.75 13.63
C ILE A 23 9.29 9.73 14.16
N PRO A 24 9.73 9.62 15.42
CA PRO A 24 10.87 10.42 15.91
C PRO A 24 12.15 10.05 15.15
N PHE A 25 12.76 11.07 14.52
CA PHE A 25 13.96 10.86 13.71
C PHE A 25 14.90 12.08 13.84
N GLN A 26 16.13 11.89 14.32
CA GLN A 26 17.17 12.92 14.42
C GLN A 26 16.70 14.23 15.07
N GLY A 27 15.85 14.15 16.10
CA GLY A 27 15.33 15.32 16.82
C GLY A 27 14.18 16.04 16.13
N GLN A 28 13.64 15.47 15.06
CA GLN A 28 12.45 15.92 14.35
C GLN A 28 11.37 14.84 14.39
N ILE A 29 10.16 15.17 13.95
CA ILE A 29 9.08 14.22 13.76
C ILE A 29 8.86 14.08 12.26
N LEU A 30 9.08 12.87 11.75
CA LEU A 30 8.64 12.45 10.44
C LEU A 30 7.20 11.92 10.52
N HIS A 31 6.53 12.00 9.41
CA HIS A 31 5.20 11.42 9.24
C HIS A 31 5.23 10.32 8.18
N SER A 32 4.44 9.29 8.37
CA SER A 32 4.18 8.24 7.41
C SER A 32 2.75 7.73 7.60
N TYR A 33 2.37 6.68 6.90
CA TYR A 33 1.04 6.08 7.04
C TYR A 33 1.16 4.56 7.17
N ASN A 34 0.15 3.96 7.78
CA ASN A 34 -0.21 2.56 7.61
C ASN A 34 -1.50 2.53 6.82
N SER A 35 -1.37 2.70 5.52
CA SER A 35 -2.53 2.86 4.65
C SER A 35 -3.28 1.55 4.49
N VAL A 36 -4.59 1.64 4.60
CA VAL A 36 -5.54 0.63 4.15
C VAL A 36 -6.36 1.27 3.04
N PHE A 37 -6.63 0.52 1.99
CA PHE A 37 -7.49 1.04 0.92
C PHE A 37 -8.78 0.22 0.84
N PHE A 38 -9.88 0.92 0.56
CA PHE A 38 -11.18 0.31 0.33
C PHE A 38 -11.61 0.58 -1.10
N VAL A 39 -11.82 -0.48 -1.87
CA VAL A 39 -12.15 -0.42 -3.29
C VAL A 39 -13.57 -0.92 -3.49
N VAL A 40 -14.40 -0.09 -4.11
CA VAL A 40 -15.83 -0.35 -4.31
C VAL A 40 -16.10 -0.63 -5.79
N GLY A 41 -16.67 -1.80 -6.09
CA GLY A 41 -17.25 -2.16 -7.38
C GLY A 41 -18.78 -2.11 -7.34
N GLU A 42 -19.45 -2.62 -8.39
CA GLU A 42 -20.91 -2.65 -8.45
C GLU A 42 -21.50 -3.80 -7.60
N ASP A 43 -20.85 -4.96 -7.55
CA ASP A 43 -21.36 -6.18 -6.90
C ASP A 43 -20.59 -6.57 -5.64
N ALA A 44 -19.38 -6.05 -5.45
CA ALA A 44 -18.53 -6.38 -4.33
C ALA A 44 -17.55 -5.25 -4.01
N SER A 45 -16.99 -5.29 -2.80
CA SER A 45 -15.89 -4.43 -2.38
C SER A 45 -14.66 -5.26 -2.00
N ALA A 46 -13.50 -4.61 -1.94
CA ALA A 46 -12.26 -5.20 -1.45
C ALA A 46 -11.57 -4.27 -0.45
N THR A 47 -10.94 -4.86 0.58
CA THR A 47 -9.92 -4.17 1.38
C THR A 47 -8.54 -4.51 0.83
N ILE A 48 -7.63 -3.56 0.84
CA ILE A 48 -6.22 -3.75 0.48
C ILE A 48 -5.42 -3.32 1.69
N GLU A 49 -4.61 -4.22 2.20
CA GLU A 49 -3.93 -4.19 3.49
C GLU A 49 -4.88 -4.27 4.69
N ALA A 50 -4.33 -4.45 5.88
CA ALA A 50 -5.12 -4.69 7.09
C ALA A 50 -4.94 -3.64 8.20
N GLY A 51 -3.92 -2.79 8.12
CA GLY A 51 -3.59 -1.79 9.12
C GLY A 51 -3.00 -2.35 10.41
N TYR A 52 -2.57 -1.46 11.28
CA TYR A 52 -2.06 -1.79 12.62
C TYR A 52 -3.21 -1.98 13.64
N PRO A 53 -2.98 -2.74 14.72
CA PRO A 53 -3.97 -2.95 15.77
C PRO A 53 -4.52 -1.65 16.39
N GLU A 54 -3.69 -0.61 16.47
CA GLU A 54 -4.07 0.68 17.03
C GLU A 54 -5.02 1.49 16.15
N GLU A 55 -5.19 1.10 14.88
CA GLU A 55 -6.01 1.79 13.88
C GLU A 55 -7.33 1.05 13.57
N VAL A 56 -7.46 -0.14 14.14
CA VAL A 56 -8.57 -1.07 13.85
C VAL A 56 -9.94 -0.43 13.99
N GLU A 57 -10.19 0.27 15.10
CA GLU A 57 -11.51 0.84 15.37
C GLU A 57 -11.86 1.93 14.36
N GLU A 58 -10.88 2.74 13.98
CA GLU A 58 -11.07 3.83 13.02
C GLU A 58 -11.31 3.29 11.60
N VAL A 59 -10.43 2.37 11.15
CA VAL A 59 -10.54 1.75 9.81
C VAL A 59 -11.86 0.96 9.68
N ASP A 60 -12.22 0.17 10.68
CA ASP A 60 -13.47 -0.59 10.70
C ASP A 60 -14.68 0.35 10.67
N GLY A 61 -14.62 1.45 11.42
CA GLY A 61 -15.68 2.47 11.42
C GLY A 61 -15.90 3.09 10.03
N PHE A 62 -14.84 3.35 9.28
CA PHE A 62 -14.93 3.84 7.90
C PHE A 62 -15.57 2.80 6.96
N ILE A 63 -15.11 1.54 7.03
CA ILE A 63 -15.69 0.47 6.21
C ILE A 63 -17.17 0.28 6.53
N GLU A 64 -17.56 0.29 7.82
CA GLU A 64 -18.97 0.22 8.23
C GLU A 64 -19.80 1.36 7.66
N ALA A 65 -19.26 2.57 7.70
CA ALA A 65 -19.95 3.74 7.17
C ALA A 65 -20.19 3.61 5.65
N PHE A 66 -19.22 3.10 4.89
CA PHE A 66 -19.40 2.85 3.45
C PHE A 66 -20.43 1.77 3.18
N LEU A 67 -20.39 0.65 3.90
CA LEU A 67 -21.40 -0.41 3.77
C LEU A 67 -22.81 0.09 4.13
N ALA A 68 -22.94 0.90 5.19
CA ALA A 68 -24.21 1.50 5.58
C ALA A 68 -24.74 2.51 4.53
N GLN A 69 -23.86 3.12 3.74
CA GLN A 69 -24.20 4.01 2.63
C GLN A 69 -24.50 3.26 1.32
N GLY A 70 -24.43 1.93 1.32
CA GLY A 70 -24.80 1.09 0.19
C GLY A 70 -23.64 0.54 -0.62
N ALA A 71 -22.39 0.67 -0.15
CA ALA A 71 -21.28 -0.07 -0.75
C ALA A 71 -21.53 -1.58 -0.64
N PRO A 72 -21.24 -2.38 -1.69
CA PRO A 72 -21.40 -3.83 -1.65
C PRO A 72 -20.50 -4.48 -0.59
N GLU A 73 -20.88 -5.69 -0.16
CA GLU A 73 -20.16 -6.47 0.84
C GLU A 73 -18.69 -6.71 0.41
N VAL A 74 -17.80 -6.75 1.40
CA VAL A 74 -16.39 -7.10 1.18
C VAL A 74 -16.28 -8.57 0.76
N LYS A 75 -15.75 -8.80 -0.43
CA LYS A 75 -15.53 -10.12 -1.02
C LYS A 75 -14.06 -10.54 -0.98
N TYR A 76 -13.14 -9.59 -1.03
CA TYR A 76 -11.71 -9.86 -1.01
C TYR A 76 -11.01 -8.98 0.02
N CYS A 77 -10.05 -9.59 0.74
CA CYS A 77 -9.07 -8.90 1.57
C CYS A 77 -7.71 -9.15 0.93
N PHE A 78 -7.18 -8.19 0.17
CA PHE A 78 -5.89 -8.33 -0.50
C PHE A 78 -4.77 -7.94 0.45
N VAL A 79 -3.69 -8.72 0.44
CA VAL A 79 -2.49 -8.52 1.23
C VAL A 79 -1.29 -8.50 0.29
N THR A 80 -0.48 -7.46 0.37
CA THR A 80 0.74 -7.39 -0.45
C THR A 80 1.81 -8.36 0.03
N HIS A 81 1.99 -8.48 1.35
CA HIS A 81 2.91 -9.44 1.99
C HIS A 81 2.53 -9.70 3.47
N THR A 82 3.20 -10.66 4.12
CA THR A 82 2.78 -11.22 5.41
C THR A 82 3.36 -10.50 6.65
N GLU A 83 3.58 -9.21 6.60
CA GLU A 83 3.96 -8.39 7.74
C GLU A 83 2.74 -7.78 8.45
N THR A 84 2.90 -7.33 9.72
CA THR A 84 1.77 -6.88 10.56
C THR A 84 0.91 -5.77 9.94
N PRO A 85 1.44 -4.67 9.39
CA PRO A 85 0.58 -3.62 8.83
C PRO A 85 -0.22 -4.08 7.61
N HIS A 86 0.26 -5.12 6.92
CA HIS A 86 -0.34 -5.62 5.68
C HIS A 86 -1.30 -6.79 5.95
N ALA A 87 -0.91 -7.74 6.81
CA ALA A 87 -1.61 -9.00 6.99
C ALA A 87 -2.17 -9.25 8.39
N GLY A 88 -1.70 -8.53 9.41
CA GLY A 88 -2.04 -8.82 10.82
C GLY A 88 -3.53 -8.74 11.13
N GLY A 89 -4.27 -7.90 10.45
CA GLY A 89 -5.72 -7.74 10.62
C GLY A 89 -6.60 -8.68 9.78
N VAL A 90 -6.03 -9.58 8.99
CA VAL A 90 -6.79 -10.46 8.07
C VAL A 90 -7.82 -11.31 8.81
N GLY A 91 -7.46 -11.92 9.94
CA GLY A 91 -8.40 -12.72 10.74
C GLY A 91 -9.65 -11.94 11.15
N ARG A 92 -9.49 -10.67 11.51
CA ARG A 92 -10.59 -9.76 11.84
C ARG A 92 -11.53 -9.54 10.67
N TYR A 93 -11.00 -9.29 9.47
CA TYR A 93 -11.82 -9.13 8.27
C TYR A 93 -12.56 -10.42 7.91
N LEU A 94 -11.88 -11.57 7.99
CA LEU A 94 -12.50 -12.87 7.72
C LEU A 94 -13.59 -13.22 8.74
N GLN A 95 -13.44 -12.81 10.00
CA GLN A 95 -14.49 -12.96 11.01
C GLN A 95 -15.69 -12.07 10.69
N ARG A 96 -15.43 -10.82 10.31
CA ARG A 96 -16.47 -9.82 10.08
C ARG A 96 -17.21 -10.03 8.77
N PHE A 97 -16.52 -10.48 7.73
CA PHE A 97 -17.06 -10.71 6.39
C PHE A 97 -17.02 -12.21 6.07
N PRO A 98 -18.08 -12.97 6.43
CA PRO A 98 -18.08 -14.45 6.30
C PRO A 98 -17.89 -14.94 4.86
N ASN A 99 -18.25 -14.12 3.87
CA ASN A 99 -18.12 -14.43 2.45
C ASN A 99 -16.78 -13.96 1.84
N ALA A 100 -15.95 -13.26 2.60
CA ALA A 100 -14.68 -12.75 2.12
C ALA A 100 -13.59 -13.84 2.06
N THR A 101 -12.68 -13.67 1.11
CA THR A 101 -11.47 -14.48 0.94
C THR A 101 -10.25 -13.57 1.07
N ALA A 102 -9.27 -13.97 1.88
CA ALA A 102 -7.96 -13.34 1.91
C ALA A 102 -7.12 -13.82 0.72
N ILE A 103 -6.57 -12.89 -0.04
CA ILE A 103 -5.82 -13.15 -1.28
C ILE A 103 -4.55 -12.29 -1.34
N GLY A 104 -3.64 -12.65 -2.23
CA GLY A 104 -2.36 -11.95 -2.41
C GLY A 104 -1.19 -12.79 -1.93
N ASP A 105 -0.20 -12.19 -1.26
CA ASP A 105 0.79 -12.94 -0.50
C ASP A 105 0.22 -13.25 0.88
N VAL A 106 -0.40 -14.38 0.96
CA VAL A 106 -0.99 -14.92 2.20
C VAL A 106 -0.26 -16.20 2.64
N SER A 107 1.00 -16.33 2.26
CA SER A 107 1.85 -17.46 2.61
C SER A 107 1.83 -17.68 4.12
N ASP A 108 1.54 -18.91 4.52
CA ASP A 108 1.52 -19.33 5.93
C ASP A 108 0.52 -18.61 6.87
N LEU A 109 -0.29 -17.67 6.39
CA LEU A 109 -1.33 -17.03 7.22
C LEU A 109 -2.35 -18.04 7.80
N HIS A 110 -2.53 -19.18 7.16
CA HIS A 110 -3.34 -20.28 7.68
C HIS A 110 -2.78 -20.89 8.98
N LEU A 111 -1.50 -20.68 9.30
CA LEU A 111 -0.90 -21.07 10.57
C LEU A 111 -1.24 -20.06 11.68
N VAL A 112 -1.44 -18.79 11.32
CA VAL A 112 -1.85 -17.72 12.23
C VAL A 112 -3.36 -17.74 12.46
N PHE A 113 -4.13 -18.01 11.40
CA PHE A 113 -5.59 -18.01 11.41
C PHE A 113 -6.14 -19.36 10.90
N PRO A 114 -5.90 -20.48 11.64
CA PRO A 114 -6.24 -21.82 11.17
C PRO A 114 -7.75 -22.04 10.98
N GLU A 115 -8.60 -21.29 11.69
CA GLU A 115 -10.05 -21.32 11.54
C GLU A 115 -10.54 -20.82 10.18
N TYR A 116 -9.72 -20.03 9.48
CA TYR A 116 -10.05 -19.43 8.18
C TYR A 116 -9.25 -20.03 7.01
N LYS A 117 -8.54 -21.14 7.21
CA LYS A 117 -7.63 -21.75 6.22
C LYS A 117 -8.26 -21.93 4.84
N ASP A 118 -9.54 -22.28 4.77
CA ASP A 118 -10.26 -22.51 3.51
C ASP A 118 -10.66 -21.20 2.79
N ARG A 119 -10.46 -20.06 3.45
CA ARG A 119 -10.70 -18.71 2.93
C ARG A 119 -9.43 -17.87 2.81
N ILE A 120 -8.28 -18.53 2.89
CA ILE A 120 -6.95 -17.91 2.72
C ILE A 120 -6.33 -18.56 1.48
N ARG A 121 -6.10 -17.77 0.43
CA ARG A 121 -5.63 -18.28 -0.85
C ARG A 121 -4.56 -17.36 -1.46
N ALA A 122 -3.39 -17.91 -1.73
CA ALA A 122 -2.35 -17.19 -2.47
C ALA A 122 -2.86 -16.83 -3.87
N ALA A 123 -2.47 -15.65 -4.34
CA ALA A 123 -2.79 -15.17 -5.68
C ALA A 123 -1.50 -14.98 -6.49
N ASN A 124 -1.55 -15.36 -7.77
CA ASN A 124 -0.40 -15.30 -8.67
C ASN A 124 -0.44 -14.05 -9.55
N PRO A 125 0.72 -13.51 -9.97
CA PRO A 125 0.76 -12.43 -10.94
C PRO A 125 -0.03 -12.79 -12.22
N GLY A 126 -0.84 -11.83 -12.70
CA GLY A 126 -1.76 -12.00 -13.82
C GLY A 126 -3.13 -12.56 -13.43
N GLU A 127 -3.33 -12.99 -12.20
CA GLU A 127 -4.65 -13.40 -11.71
C GLU A 127 -5.54 -12.17 -11.50
N THR A 128 -6.83 -12.30 -11.83
CA THR A 128 -7.78 -11.19 -11.79
C THR A 128 -8.96 -11.48 -10.88
N PHE A 129 -9.50 -10.43 -10.28
CA PHE A 129 -10.66 -10.45 -9.40
C PHE A 129 -11.66 -9.40 -9.85
N ASP A 130 -12.91 -9.80 -10.05
CA ASP A 130 -13.99 -8.90 -10.46
C ASP A 130 -14.84 -8.50 -9.25
N LEU A 131 -15.07 -7.18 -9.13
CA LEU A 131 -15.94 -6.58 -8.12
C LEU A 131 -17.30 -6.12 -8.70
N GLY A 132 -17.65 -6.60 -9.90
CA GLY A 132 -18.81 -6.10 -10.65
C GLY A 132 -18.41 -4.90 -11.51
N GLY A 133 -18.02 -5.16 -12.77
CA GLY A 133 -17.56 -4.13 -13.70
C GLY A 133 -16.24 -3.43 -13.32
N ARG A 134 -15.58 -3.87 -12.25
CA ARG A 134 -14.27 -3.39 -11.79
C ARG A 134 -13.32 -4.56 -11.63
N GLN A 135 -12.25 -4.55 -12.40
CA GLN A 135 -11.27 -5.63 -12.41
C GLN A 135 -10.00 -5.23 -11.66
N LEU A 136 -9.61 -6.07 -10.72
CA LEU A 136 -8.35 -5.99 -9.99
C LEU A 136 -7.41 -7.08 -10.49
N THR A 137 -6.18 -6.72 -10.88
CA THR A 137 -5.17 -7.64 -11.42
C THR A 137 -3.97 -7.71 -10.48
N VAL A 138 -3.54 -8.92 -10.14
CA VAL A 138 -2.33 -9.14 -9.34
C VAL A 138 -1.10 -8.88 -10.19
N VAL A 139 -0.20 -8.03 -9.70
CA VAL A 139 1.02 -7.61 -10.37
C VAL A 139 2.23 -8.18 -9.65
N GLN A 140 3.22 -8.60 -10.44
CA GLN A 140 4.52 -9.00 -9.92
C GLN A 140 5.24 -7.78 -9.34
N ALA A 141 5.46 -7.75 -8.02
CA ALA A 141 6.23 -6.70 -7.37
C ALA A 141 7.67 -6.67 -7.90
N VAL A 142 8.20 -5.47 -8.14
CA VAL A 142 9.61 -5.27 -8.56
C VAL A 142 10.51 -5.19 -7.34
N PHE A 143 10.19 -4.27 -6.43
CA PHE A 143 10.84 -4.18 -5.12
C PHE A 143 10.02 -4.97 -4.11
N ARG A 144 10.68 -5.86 -3.38
CA ARG A 144 10.06 -6.79 -2.43
C ARG A 144 10.88 -6.82 -1.16
N ASP A 145 10.23 -6.60 -0.06
CA ASP A 145 10.76 -6.89 1.26
C ASP A 145 10.62 -8.39 1.59
N HIS A 146 9.46 -8.97 1.27
CA HIS A 146 9.23 -10.41 1.32
C HIS A 146 9.26 -11.04 -0.09
N ILE A 147 9.78 -12.26 -0.18
CA ILE A 147 10.02 -12.93 -1.48
C ILE A 147 8.75 -13.10 -2.30
N ASN A 148 7.62 -13.28 -1.64
CA ASN A 148 6.32 -13.52 -2.27
C ASN A 148 5.46 -12.25 -2.40
N THR A 149 5.99 -11.06 -2.09
CA THR A 149 5.25 -9.80 -2.21
C THR A 149 4.53 -9.69 -3.55
N ARG A 150 3.27 -9.28 -3.48
CA ARG A 150 2.39 -9.03 -4.63
C ARG A 150 1.89 -7.61 -4.58
N TRP A 151 1.77 -7.01 -5.74
CA TRP A 151 1.07 -5.75 -5.92
C TRP A 151 -0.30 -6.01 -6.53
N LEU A 152 -1.19 -5.03 -6.44
CA LEU A 152 -2.52 -5.12 -7.04
C LEU A 152 -2.75 -3.90 -7.92
N PHE A 153 -3.39 -4.10 -9.06
CA PHE A 153 -3.69 -3.02 -9.99
C PHE A 153 -5.18 -2.97 -10.28
N ASP A 154 -5.78 -1.80 -10.15
CA ASP A 154 -7.15 -1.52 -10.58
C ASP A 154 -7.14 -1.05 -12.03
N GLU A 155 -7.69 -1.86 -12.91
CA GLU A 155 -7.72 -1.60 -14.35
C GLU A 155 -8.58 -0.38 -14.71
N ASN A 156 -9.62 -0.10 -13.93
CA ASN A 156 -10.61 0.93 -14.22
C ASN A 156 -10.05 2.34 -14.01
N THR A 157 -9.34 2.56 -12.93
CA THR A 157 -8.75 3.86 -12.57
C THR A 157 -7.25 3.92 -12.84
N ARG A 158 -6.64 2.78 -13.22
CA ARG A 158 -5.20 2.62 -13.40
C ARG A 158 -4.41 2.93 -12.12
N SER A 159 -4.90 2.40 -11.00
CA SER A 159 -4.32 2.61 -9.68
C SER A 159 -3.51 1.39 -9.25
N LEU A 160 -2.25 1.60 -8.87
CA LEU A 160 -1.33 0.56 -8.41
C LEU A 160 -1.22 0.60 -6.88
N PHE A 161 -1.61 -0.48 -6.22
CA PHE A 161 -1.38 -0.71 -4.80
C PHE A 161 -0.08 -1.48 -4.64
N ALA A 162 0.93 -0.83 -4.07
CA ALA A 162 2.32 -1.27 -4.19
C ALA A 162 2.96 -1.74 -2.87
N GLY A 163 2.19 -1.85 -1.78
CA GLY A 163 2.76 -2.19 -0.48
C GLY A 163 3.90 -1.24 -0.13
N ASP A 164 5.07 -1.78 0.15
CA ASP A 164 6.27 -1.01 0.50
C ASP A 164 7.05 -0.48 -0.71
N GLY A 165 6.67 -0.87 -1.92
CA GLY A 165 7.44 -0.61 -3.13
C GLY A 165 7.73 0.86 -3.45
N PHE A 166 6.94 1.78 -2.93
CA PHE A 166 7.05 3.23 -3.10
C PHE A 166 6.99 3.97 -1.76
N SER A 167 7.37 3.30 -0.68
CA SER A 167 7.25 3.83 0.67
C SER A 167 8.25 4.93 0.96
N TYR A 168 7.83 5.92 1.73
CA TYR A 168 8.65 7.03 2.22
C TYR A 168 8.05 7.68 3.45
N ALA A 169 8.89 8.37 4.22
CA ALA A 169 8.44 9.33 5.24
C ALA A 169 8.46 10.76 4.69
N HIS A 170 7.83 11.67 5.37
CA HIS A 170 7.78 13.09 4.98
C HIS A 170 7.58 13.99 6.19
N TYR A 171 7.79 15.30 6.00
CA TYR A 171 7.43 16.31 6.99
C TYR A 171 6.13 16.99 6.57
N HIS A 172 5.25 17.27 7.52
CA HIS A 172 4.11 18.13 7.30
C HIS A 172 3.63 18.76 8.62
N ALA A 173 2.89 19.84 8.53
CA ALA A 173 2.18 20.38 9.69
C ALA A 173 1.00 19.46 10.06
N ALA A 174 0.58 19.50 11.32
CA ALA A 174 -0.50 18.63 11.85
C ALA A 174 -1.84 18.77 11.11
N ASP A 175 -2.06 19.87 10.41
CA ASP A 175 -3.26 20.14 9.61
C ASP A 175 -3.13 19.68 8.14
N GLN A 176 -2.08 18.95 7.79
CA GLN A 176 -1.79 18.52 6.43
C GLN A 176 -1.96 17.00 6.20
N CYS A 177 -2.47 16.27 7.19
CA CYS A 177 -2.77 14.85 7.04
C CYS A 177 -3.82 14.60 5.91
N GLY A 178 -3.72 13.45 5.24
CA GLY A 178 -4.67 13.03 4.19
C GLY A 178 -4.45 13.71 2.84
N LYS A 179 -3.30 14.34 2.60
CA LYS A 179 -2.91 14.92 1.30
C LYS A 179 -2.26 13.88 0.40
N LEU A 180 -2.25 14.12 -0.91
CA LEU A 180 -1.44 13.38 -1.87
C LEU A 180 -0.01 13.92 -1.90
N ALA A 181 0.91 13.16 -2.48
CA ALA A 181 2.32 13.53 -2.56
C ALA A 181 2.54 14.92 -3.20
N GLU A 182 1.80 15.23 -4.25
CA GLU A 182 1.91 16.48 -4.99
C GLU A 182 1.31 17.69 -4.26
N GLU A 183 0.57 17.46 -3.19
CA GLU A 183 -0.06 18.51 -2.37
C GLU A 183 0.82 18.93 -1.18
N VAL A 184 1.97 18.29 -0.99
CA VAL A 184 2.93 18.54 0.09
C VAL A 184 4.31 18.78 -0.51
N ASP A 185 4.99 19.80 -0.02
CA ASP A 185 6.40 20.03 -0.38
C ASP A 185 7.30 19.08 0.44
N ILE A 186 8.01 18.20 -0.27
CA ILE A 186 8.92 17.20 0.32
C ILE A 186 10.29 17.35 -0.35
N PRO A 187 11.09 18.36 0.07
CA PRO A 187 12.33 18.72 -0.62
C PRO A 187 13.43 17.64 -0.54
N ASP A 188 13.36 16.76 0.47
CA ASP A 188 14.29 15.65 0.71
C ASP A 188 13.67 14.30 0.41
N LEU A 189 12.70 14.24 -0.48
CA LEU A 189 11.98 13.00 -0.83
C LEU A 189 12.93 11.83 -1.19
N PRO A 190 14.02 12.01 -1.96
CA PRO A 190 14.96 10.91 -2.21
C PRO A 190 15.57 10.32 -0.93
N ASP A 191 15.93 11.16 0.06
CA ASP A 191 16.47 10.68 1.33
C ASP A 191 15.41 9.95 2.16
N MET A 192 14.15 10.40 2.10
CA MET A 192 13.03 9.78 2.79
C MET A 192 12.65 8.42 2.17
N VAL A 193 12.73 8.29 0.86
CA VAL A 193 12.60 7.00 0.16
C VAL A 193 13.76 6.08 0.53
N ALA A 194 15.00 6.62 0.54
CA ALA A 194 16.20 5.84 0.89
C ALA A 194 16.14 5.30 2.34
N PHE A 195 15.50 6.02 3.25
CA PHE A 195 15.28 5.58 4.61
C PHE A 195 14.43 4.30 4.65
N TYR A 196 13.29 4.27 3.96
CA TYR A 196 12.44 3.08 3.87
C TYR A 196 13.08 1.96 3.05
N ALA A 197 13.69 2.29 1.91
CA ALA A 197 14.34 1.31 1.05
C ALA A 197 15.48 0.57 1.76
N GLY A 198 16.25 1.27 2.59
CA GLY A 198 17.31 0.66 3.40
C GLY A 198 16.79 -0.31 4.45
N ALA A 199 15.59 -0.11 4.96
CA ALA A 199 14.95 -1.02 5.93
C ALA A 199 14.26 -2.21 5.22
N ALA A 200 13.42 -1.93 4.21
CA ALA A 200 12.60 -2.95 3.56
C ALA A 200 13.36 -3.74 2.47
N PHE A 201 14.30 -3.11 1.75
CA PHE A 201 14.95 -3.68 0.58
C PHE A 201 16.46 -3.83 0.75
N ASN A 202 16.97 -4.17 1.93
CA ASN A 202 18.41 -4.32 2.18
C ASN A 202 19.09 -5.35 1.27
N TRP A 203 18.37 -6.28 0.65
CA TRP A 203 18.90 -7.17 -0.39
C TRP A 203 19.46 -6.40 -1.61
N THR A 204 19.01 -5.17 -1.86
CA THR A 204 19.47 -4.33 -2.98
C THR A 204 20.94 -3.90 -2.84
N THR A 205 21.49 -3.89 -1.62
CA THR A 205 22.92 -3.61 -1.36
C THR A 205 23.85 -4.71 -1.88
N HIS A 206 23.30 -5.87 -2.23
CA HIS A 206 24.03 -7.04 -2.71
C HIS A 206 23.91 -7.28 -4.22
N THR A 207 23.29 -6.36 -4.95
CA THR A 207 23.07 -6.53 -6.40
C THR A 207 23.12 -5.19 -7.13
N ASP A 208 23.26 -5.23 -8.46
CA ASP A 208 23.06 -4.05 -9.30
C ASP A 208 21.57 -3.71 -9.33
N ILE A 209 21.21 -2.51 -8.88
CA ILE A 209 19.84 -2.06 -8.78
C ILE A 209 19.26 -1.52 -10.10
N GLU A 210 20.10 -1.09 -11.06
CA GLU A 210 19.63 -0.41 -12.27
C GLU A 210 18.67 -1.25 -13.13
N PRO A 211 18.83 -2.57 -13.28
CA PRO A 211 17.83 -3.38 -13.95
C PRO A 211 16.45 -3.34 -13.27
N TYR A 212 16.41 -3.25 -11.93
CA TYR A 212 15.16 -3.17 -11.17
C TYR A 212 14.52 -1.78 -11.30
N ILE A 213 15.31 -0.71 -11.29
CA ILE A 213 14.83 0.66 -11.56
C ILE A 213 14.23 0.72 -12.96
N THR A 214 14.93 0.24 -13.97
CA THR A 214 14.43 0.19 -15.35
C THR A 214 13.14 -0.60 -15.45
N ARG A 215 13.07 -1.75 -14.78
CA ARG A 215 11.86 -2.58 -14.73
C ARG A 215 10.69 -1.87 -14.04
N LEU A 216 10.96 -1.16 -12.93
CA LEU A 216 9.95 -0.38 -12.21
C LEU A 216 9.38 0.72 -13.10
N HIS A 217 10.26 1.48 -13.75
CA HIS A 217 9.86 2.54 -14.68
C HIS A 217 8.96 2.01 -15.81
N SER A 218 9.42 0.94 -16.50
CA SER A 218 8.64 0.31 -17.58
C SER A 218 7.30 -0.23 -17.08
N LEU A 219 7.26 -0.86 -15.91
CA LEU A 219 6.02 -1.36 -15.32
C LEU A 219 5.00 -0.22 -15.12
N VAL A 220 5.43 0.89 -14.52
CA VAL A 220 4.55 2.01 -14.19
C VAL A 220 4.06 2.73 -15.46
N PHE A 221 4.97 3.06 -16.37
CA PHE A 221 4.65 3.97 -17.47
C PHE A 221 4.28 3.27 -18.78
N ASP A 222 4.92 2.14 -19.11
CA ASP A 222 4.70 1.48 -20.40
C ASP A 222 3.60 0.41 -20.31
N GLU A 223 3.63 -0.42 -19.26
CA GLU A 223 2.73 -1.57 -19.13
C GLU A 223 1.42 -1.18 -18.45
N LEU A 224 1.50 -0.71 -17.19
CA LEU A 224 0.31 -0.34 -16.41
C LEU A 224 -0.20 1.04 -16.79
N ARG A 225 0.67 1.96 -17.21
CA ARG A 225 0.35 3.39 -17.41
C ARG A 225 -0.41 3.93 -16.21
N ALA A 226 0.16 3.73 -15.03
CA ALA A 226 -0.51 4.03 -13.77
C ALA A 226 -0.77 5.53 -13.63
N ASN A 227 -1.99 5.89 -13.23
CA ASN A 227 -2.38 7.26 -12.92
C ASN A 227 -2.22 7.58 -11.43
N LEU A 228 -2.28 6.54 -10.59
CA LEU A 228 -2.17 6.63 -9.14
C LEU A 228 -1.28 5.48 -8.65
N ILE A 229 -0.39 5.78 -7.69
CA ILE A 229 0.32 4.76 -6.93
C ILE A 229 -0.04 4.92 -5.46
N ALA A 230 -0.49 3.85 -4.84
CA ALA A 230 -0.96 3.80 -3.46
C ALA A 230 -0.05 2.89 -2.63
N PRO A 231 1.03 3.44 -2.03
CA PRO A 231 1.91 2.71 -1.12
C PRO A 231 1.23 2.54 0.25
N THR A 232 1.69 1.55 1.02
CA THR A 232 1.23 1.39 2.40
C THR A 232 1.83 2.46 3.32
N HIS A 233 3.08 2.81 3.11
CA HIS A 233 3.78 3.84 3.89
C HIS A 233 4.08 5.06 3.01
N GLY A 234 3.72 6.25 3.51
CA GLY A 234 3.81 7.51 2.77
C GLY A 234 2.46 7.98 2.23
N LEU A 235 2.49 9.02 1.42
CA LEU A 235 1.30 9.58 0.80
C LEU A 235 1.02 8.87 -0.53
N PRO A 236 -0.24 8.65 -0.91
CA PRO A 236 -0.56 8.24 -2.26
C PRO A 236 -0.06 9.25 -3.29
N ILE A 237 0.46 8.75 -4.41
CA ILE A 237 1.08 9.51 -5.50
C ILE A 237 0.05 9.66 -6.62
N GLY A 238 -0.54 10.83 -6.77
CA GLY A 238 -1.58 11.11 -7.77
C GLY A 238 -1.02 11.49 -9.14
N ASP A 239 0.27 11.87 -9.20
CA ASP A 239 1.00 12.09 -10.46
C ASP A 239 2.36 11.39 -10.43
N PRO A 240 2.42 10.12 -10.87
CA PRO A 240 3.69 9.39 -10.91
C PRO A 240 4.78 10.07 -11.76
N THR A 241 4.42 10.90 -12.74
CA THR A 241 5.41 11.57 -13.61
C THR A 241 6.24 12.59 -12.84
N VAL A 242 5.65 13.21 -11.81
CA VAL A 242 6.32 14.19 -10.96
C VAL A 242 7.18 13.52 -9.89
N THR A 243 6.67 12.45 -9.28
CA THR A 243 7.27 11.86 -8.08
C THR A 243 8.31 10.77 -8.40
N MET A 244 8.16 10.06 -9.52
CA MET A 244 8.99 8.90 -9.88
C MET A 244 10.50 9.19 -9.92
N PRO A 245 10.99 10.34 -10.44
CA PRO A 245 12.42 10.63 -10.44
C PRO A 245 13.04 10.63 -9.02
N SER A 246 12.31 11.16 -8.03
CA SER A 246 12.74 11.17 -6.64
C SER A 246 12.67 9.77 -5.99
N ILE A 247 11.68 8.97 -6.35
CA ILE A 247 11.57 7.56 -5.91
C ILE A 247 12.76 6.76 -6.42
N GLU A 248 13.05 6.84 -7.73
CA GLU A 248 14.19 6.12 -8.35
C GLU A 248 15.53 6.52 -7.74
N GLU A 249 15.73 7.82 -7.51
CA GLU A 249 16.95 8.31 -6.86
C GLU A 249 17.06 7.82 -5.42
N GLY A 250 15.97 7.86 -4.65
CA GLY A 250 15.94 7.35 -3.28
C GLY A 250 16.25 5.86 -3.18
N LEU A 251 15.73 5.06 -4.12
CA LEU A 251 16.06 3.63 -4.22
C LEU A 251 17.56 3.41 -4.49
N ARG A 252 18.18 4.24 -5.36
CA ARG A 252 19.65 4.20 -5.61
C ARG A 252 20.45 4.55 -4.35
N ILE A 253 20.05 5.61 -3.66
CA ILE A 253 20.70 6.01 -2.40
C ILE A 253 20.56 4.90 -1.36
N GLY A 254 19.37 4.33 -1.19
CA GLY A 254 19.10 3.24 -0.25
C GLY A 254 19.96 2.01 -0.51
N SER A 255 20.11 1.61 -1.79
CA SER A 255 20.93 0.45 -2.19
C SER A 255 22.43 0.65 -1.98
N SER A 256 22.90 1.90 -1.91
CA SER A 256 24.33 2.22 -1.70
C SER A 256 24.73 2.31 -0.22
N ARG A 257 23.77 2.35 0.70
CA ARG A 257 24.01 2.46 2.15
C ARG A 257 24.37 1.11 2.74
N VAL A 258 25.63 0.93 3.12
CA VAL A 258 26.13 -0.31 3.76
C VAL A 258 25.83 -0.35 5.26
N ASP A 259 25.58 0.80 5.89
CA ASP A 259 25.34 0.94 7.33
C ASP A 259 23.98 1.66 7.57
N VAL A 260 22.89 0.92 7.48
CA VAL A 260 21.65 1.35 8.13
C VAL A 260 21.73 0.86 9.57
N GLU A 261 21.96 1.75 10.53
CA GLU A 261 21.66 1.44 11.93
C GLU A 261 20.15 1.13 11.98
N VAL A 262 19.83 -0.15 11.90
CA VAL A 262 18.48 -0.65 12.08
C VAL A 262 18.14 -0.50 13.56
N PHE A 263 17.04 0.15 13.87
CA PHE A 263 16.51 0.45 15.20
C PHE A 263 16.38 -0.78 16.09
#